data_8a46ccc4135ae9d001142210f8706b6b
#
_entry.id   8a46ccc4135ae9d001142210f8706b6b
#
_cell.length_a   1.000
_cell.length_b   1.000
_cell.length_c   1.000
_cell.angle_alpha   90.00
_cell.angle_beta   90.00
_cell.angle_gamma   90.00
#
_symmetry.space_group_name_H-M   'P 1'
#
loop_
_entity.id
_entity.type
_entity.pdbx_description
1 polymer ?
#
loop_
_entity_poly.entity_id
_entity_poly.type
_entity_poly.pdbx_seq_one_letter_code
_entity_poly.pdbx_strand_id
1 'polypeptide(L)'
;MQNCFRNSIILAAMAVGVLTSCEDDLAAEQETPNAPYVLSLGVTANGNTTYYVVSTDNLMEGTINAVGKGIEQNGYHDYQKGGNSIFCIGGMGVTSATALVRGADGLLKEQGEFVFDNSLSGFCQVDANTMVGLEVPTNKESGSQLTFYTVDANTAAILAKNTDTAVDPIDRLDWPSITGMMYSGGNLYVTYTPMNSMTFETAYTDTCFVAVYSYPDMQFVKLMKDTRVGPGGSWGAFNGLMKDENDNLYVMSNSAISNGYSQSTKHAGFLRINKGETEFDADYFFDFEELTGGLKPAHVAYVGNGLVFAEVSTLNPQTANDRWGDKSLKCCIIDLVNQTVTDVEGIPVHNGNGGRRFAYLTEGNNVYLPVSTSDGVYIYRTDVTTARAERGARVSTTFVGGFFQL
;
A
#
# COMPACT_ATOMS: atom_id res chain seq x y z
N MET A 1 -44.05 -64.91 -43.06
CA MET A 1 -43.27 -64.56 -44.26
C MET A 1 -42.29 -63.47 -43.88
N GLN A 2 -41.04 -63.89 -43.86
CA GLN A 2 -39.89 -63.06 -43.40
C GLN A 2 -39.50 -62.07 -44.51
N ASN A 3 -39.18 -60.88 -44.23
CA ASN A 3 -38.37 -59.99 -45.09
C ASN A 3 -37.27 -59.32 -44.23
N CYS A 4 -36.05 -59.71 -44.55
CA CYS A 4 -34.81 -59.08 -44.17
C CYS A 4 -34.64 -57.70 -44.79
N PHE A 5 -34.37 -56.71 -43.97
CA PHE A 5 -33.75 -55.44 -44.43
C PHE A 5 -32.34 -55.32 -43.89
N ARG A 6 -31.41 -55.28 -44.83
CA ARG A 6 -29.99 -54.97 -44.58
C ARG A 6 -29.85 -53.45 -44.35
N ASN A 7 -29.40 -53.05 -43.17
CA ASN A 7 -28.97 -51.67 -42.93
C ASN A 7 -27.47 -51.54 -43.13
N SER A 8 -27.10 -50.71 -44.12
CA SER A 8 -25.73 -50.25 -44.35
C SER A 8 -25.40 -49.14 -43.34
N ILE A 9 -24.40 -49.37 -42.50
CA ILE A 9 -23.88 -48.36 -41.60
C ILE A 9 -22.83 -47.58 -42.34
N ILE A 10 -23.10 -46.28 -42.56
CA ILE A 10 -22.13 -45.31 -43.07
C ILE A 10 -21.38 -44.75 -41.84
N LEU A 11 -20.10 -45.07 -41.72
CA LEU A 11 -19.20 -44.51 -40.72
C LEU A 11 -18.82 -43.09 -41.17
N ALA A 12 -19.36 -42.07 -40.55
CA ALA A 12 -18.87 -40.69 -40.67
C ALA A 12 -17.74 -40.48 -39.64
N ALA A 13 -16.52 -40.40 -40.12
CA ALA A 13 -15.38 -39.99 -39.28
C ALA A 13 -15.47 -38.49 -38.99
N MET A 14 -15.89 -38.12 -37.78
CA MET A 14 -15.71 -36.77 -37.27
C MET A 14 -14.26 -36.59 -36.82
N ALA A 15 -13.51 -35.78 -37.57
CA ALA A 15 -12.23 -35.26 -37.11
C ALA A 15 -12.49 -34.25 -35.98
N VAL A 16 -12.26 -34.67 -34.76
CA VAL A 16 -12.21 -33.78 -33.61
C VAL A 16 -10.88 -33.04 -33.67
N GLY A 17 -10.93 -31.78 -34.13
CA GLY A 17 -9.81 -30.88 -34.03
C GLY A 17 -9.58 -30.56 -32.53
N VAL A 18 -8.54 -31.12 -31.98
CA VAL A 18 -8.06 -30.71 -30.64
C VAL A 18 -7.45 -29.33 -30.81
N LEU A 19 -8.21 -28.29 -30.44
CA LEU A 19 -7.66 -26.98 -30.15
C LEU A 19 -6.85 -27.12 -28.89
N THR A 20 -5.56 -27.31 -28.95
CA THR A 20 -4.65 -27.12 -27.84
C THR A 20 -4.61 -25.62 -27.54
N SER A 21 -5.49 -25.16 -26.67
CA SER A 21 -5.28 -23.94 -25.89
C SER A 21 -4.01 -24.19 -25.06
N CYS A 22 -2.96 -23.45 -25.33
CA CYS A 22 -1.87 -23.32 -24.41
C CYS A 22 -2.38 -22.44 -23.25
N GLU A 23 -3.15 -23.00 -22.34
CA GLU A 23 -3.17 -22.59 -20.96
C GLU A 23 -1.86 -23.14 -20.38
N ASP A 24 -0.97 -22.26 -19.94
CA ASP A 24 0.14 -22.65 -19.09
C ASP A 24 -0.47 -23.32 -17.86
N ASP A 25 -0.56 -24.65 -17.85
CA ASP A 25 -0.93 -25.45 -16.67
C ASP A 25 0.16 -25.21 -15.62
N LEU A 26 -0.06 -24.21 -14.75
CA LEU A 26 0.79 -23.99 -13.59
C LEU A 26 0.64 -25.24 -12.70
N ALA A 27 1.70 -26.03 -12.63
CA ALA A 27 1.73 -27.18 -11.75
C ALA A 27 1.61 -26.70 -10.30
N ALA A 28 0.86 -27.43 -9.48
CA ALA A 28 0.80 -27.16 -8.04
C ALA A 28 2.20 -27.32 -7.44
N GLU A 29 2.73 -26.22 -6.94
CA GLU A 29 4.04 -26.18 -6.27
C GLU A 29 3.84 -26.33 -4.77
N GLN A 30 4.73 -27.07 -4.11
CA GLN A 30 4.75 -27.08 -2.64
C GLN A 30 5.41 -25.80 -2.13
N GLU A 31 4.90 -25.27 -1.01
CA GLU A 31 5.56 -24.16 -0.33
C GLU A 31 6.96 -24.55 0.14
N THR A 32 7.93 -23.68 -0.11
CA THR A 32 9.30 -23.86 0.39
C THR A 32 9.37 -23.41 1.84
N PRO A 33 9.70 -24.31 2.81
CA PRO A 33 9.89 -23.90 4.19
C PRO A 33 10.97 -22.83 4.32
N ASN A 34 10.71 -21.81 5.17
CA ASN A 34 11.59 -20.68 5.44
C ASN A 34 11.96 -19.83 4.22
N ALA A 35 11.18 -19.88 3.16
CA ALA A 35 11.36 -18.98 2.02
C ALA A 35 11.21 -17.51 2.47
N PRO A 36 12.23 -16.65 2.29
CA PRO A 36 12.32 -15.38 3.01
C PRO A 36 11.31 -14.33 2.56
N TYR A 37 10.83 -14.42 1.32
CA TYR A 37 9.96 -13.41 0.74
C TYR A 37 8.49 -13.85 0.84
N VAL A 38 7.62 -12.90 1.19
CA VAL A 38 6.18 -13.12 1.34
C VAL A 38 5.43 -12.06 0.54
N LEU A 39 4.54 -12.50 -0.33
CA LEU A 39 3.71 -11.63 -1.16
C LEU A 39 2.23 -11.93 -0.92
N SER A 40 1.41 -10.89 -0.90
CA SER A 40 -0.04 -11.02 -0.98
C SER A 40 -0.47 -10.84 -2.44
N LEU A 41 -0.97 -11.90 -3.05
CA LEU A 41 -1.42 -11.95 -4.44
C LEU A 41 -2.93 -11.69 -4.51
N GLY A 42 -3.35 -10.59 -5.11
CA GLY A 42 -4.76 -10.29 -5.35
C GLY A 42 -5.20 -10.87 -6.70
N VAL A 43 -6.07 -11.86 -6.69
CA VAL A 43 -6.63 -12.48 -7.90
C VAL A 43 -8.06 -12.02 -8.08
N THR A 44 -8.33 -11.26 -9.13
CA THR A 44 -9.67 -10.79 -9.46
C THR A 44 -10.27 -11.62 -10.57
N ALA A 45 -11.39 -12.28 -10.29
CA ALA A 45 -12.16 -13.07 -11.24
C ALA A 45 -13.65 -12.75 -11.09
N ASN A 46 -14.34 -12.50 -12.20
CA ASN A 46 -15.79 -12.20 -12.22
C ASN A 46 -16.21 -11.07 -11.26
N GLY A 47 -15.36 -10.06 -11.09
CA GLY A 47 -15.62 -8.91 -10.21
C GLY A 47 -15.36 -9.14 -8.72
N ASN A 48 -14.94 -10.34 -8.32
CA ASN A 48 -14.55 -10.66 -6.96
C ASN A 48 -13.02 -10.77 -6.86
N THR A 49 -12.46 -10.28 -5.76
CA THR A 49 -11.03 -10.38 -5.47
C THR A 49 -10.82 -11.29 -4.26
N THR A 50 -9.95 -12.27 -4.42
CA THR A 50 -9.45 -13.12 -3.34
C THR A 50 -7.95 -12.87 -3.20
N TYR A 51 -7.44 -12.84 -1.99
CA TYR A 51 -6.03 -12.66 -1.70
C TYR A 51 -5.43 -13.99 -1.27
N TYR A 52 -4.19 -14.24 -1.70
CA TYR A 52 -3.39 -15.39 -1.30
C TYR A 52 -2.04 -14.91 -0.80
N VAL A 53 -1.73 -15.15 0.47
CA VAL A 53 -0.41 -14.82 1.03
C VAL A 53 0.49 -16.03 0.84
N VAL A 54 1.51 -15.86 -0.01
CA VAL A 54 2.43 -16.92 -0.42
C VAL A 54 3.88 -16.59 -0.08
N SER A 55 4.70 -17.63 0.14
CA SER A 55 6.14 -17.47 0.29
C SER A 55 6.89 -17.87 -0.99
N THR A 56 8.07 -17.27 -1.20
CA THR A 56 9.01 -17.62 -2.27
C THR A 56 10.44 -17.38 -1.81
N ASP A 57 11.38 -18.12 -2.36
CA ASP A 57 12.83 -17.97 -2.14
C ASP A 57 13.53 -17.19 -3.25
N ASN A 58 12.84 -16.96 -4.37
CA ASN A 58 13.42 -16.27 -5.51
C ASN A 58 12.47 -15.18 -6.06
N LEU A 59 13.00 -13.97 -6.20
CA LEU A 59 12.29 -12.82 -6.75
C LEU A 59 12.72 -12.49 -8.18
N MET A 60 13.81 -13.11 -8.66
CA MET A 60 14.44 -12.70 -9.92
C MET A 60 14.23 -13.70 -11.05
N GLU A 61 13.77 -14.91 -10.76
CA GLU A 61 13.60 -15.97 -11.75
C GLU A 61 12.27 -16.73 -11.55
N GLY A 62 11.76 -17.32 -12.61
CA GLY A 62 10.57 -18.18 -12.58
C GLY A 62 9.25 -17.44 -12.48
N THR A 63 8.26 -18.11 -11.90
CA THR A 63 6.90 -17.58 -11.72
C THR A 63 6.44 -17.78 -10.27
N ILE A 64 6.06 -16.70 -9.62
CA ILE A 64 5.45 -16.71 -8.30
C ILE A 64 3.93 -16.86 -8.48
N ASN A 65 3.32 -17.86 -7.84
CA ASN A 65 1.90 -18.16 -7.96
C ASN A 65 1.31 -18.70 -6.63
N ALA A 66 -0.01 -18.83 -6.55
CA ALA A 66 -0.73 -19.37 -5.39
C ALA A 66 -1.32 -20.76 -5.65
N VAL A 67 -0.95 -21.44 -6.74
CA VAL A 67 -1.55 -22.73 -7.11
C VAL A 67 -1.14 -23.81 -6.12
N GLY A 68 -2.12 -24.28 -5.32
CA GLY A 68 -1.92 -25.34 -4.32
C GLY A 68 -1.17 -24.90 -3.05
N LYS A 69 -0.93 -23.60 -2.86
CA LYS A 69 -0.20 -23.08 -1.70
C LYS A 69 -0.72 -21.71 -1.27
N GLY A 70 -0.26 -21.25 -0.10
CA GLY A 70 -0.59 -19.95 0.46
C GLY A 70 -1.82 -19.94 1.36
N ILE A 71 -1.97 -18.84 2.07
CA ILE A 71 -3.10 -18.59 2.97
C ILE A 71 -4.12 -17.73 2.22
N GLU A 72 -5.32 -18.26 2.03
CA GLU A 72 -6.42 -17.58 1.38
C GLU A 72 -7.08 -16.58 2.33
N GLN A 73 -7.39 -15.39 1.84
CA GLN A 73 -8.11 -14.36 2.57
C GLN A 73 -9.20 -13.76 1.71
N ASN A 74 -10.41 -13.77 2.26
CA ASN A 74 -11.60 -13.29 1.58
C ASN A 74 -11.94 -11.85 1.96
N GLY A 75 -12.33 -11.05 0.98
CA GLY A 75 -12.64 -9.64 1.14
C GLY A 75 -11.42 -8.74 0.98
N TYR A 76 -11.61 -7.45 1.25
CA TYR A 76 -10.54 -6.47 1.11
C TYR A 76 -9.56 -6.55 2.28
N HIS A 77 -8.26 -6.60 1.96
CA HIS A 77 -7.19 -6.54 2.96
C HIS A 77 -6.07 -5.59 2.54
N ASP A 78 -5.56 -4.85 3.51
CA ASP A 78 -4.27 -4.19 3.47
C ASP A 78 -3.26 -4.97 4.31
N TYR A 79 -1.98 -4.76 4.07
CA TYR A 79 -0.93 -5.57 4.67
C TYR A 79 0.15 -4.71 5.26
N GLN A 80 0.62 -5.06 6.47
CA GLN A 80 1.74 -4.39 7.11
C GLN A 80 2.57 -5.36 7.93
N LYS A 81 3.90 -5.19 7.88
CA LYS A 81 4.81 -5.93 8.75
C LYS A 81 4.87 -5.29 10.13
N GLY A 82 4.88 -6.12 11.18
CA GLY A 82 5.14 -5.73 12.55
C GLY A 82 5.87 -6.84 13.29
N GLY A 83 7.05 -6.56 13.84
CA GLY A 83 7.89 -7.58 14.45
C GLY A 83 8.19 -8.74 13.49
N ASN A 84 7.86 -9.96 13.91
CA ASN A 84 7.99 -11.18 13.10
C ASN A 84 6.67 -11.59 12.42
N SER A 85 5.68 -10.69 12.35
CA SER A 85 4.37 -10.96 11.79
C SER A 85 4.09 -10.09 10.57
N ILE A 86 3.22 -10.59 9.70
CA ILE A 86 2.51 -9.80 8.68
C ILE A 86 1.07 -9.68 9.15
N PHE A 87 0.62 -8.46 9.34
CA PHE A 87 -0.77 -8.16 9.65
C PHE A 87 -1.55 -8.01 8.35
N CYS A 88 -2.61 -8.80 8.24
CA CYS A 88 -3.60 -8.74 7.18
C CYS A 88 -4.79 -7.96 7.73
N ILE A 89 -4.92 -6.72 7.34
CA ILE A 89 -5.86 -5.74 7.93
C ILE A 89 -7.08 -5.65 7.03
N GLY A 90 -8.20 -6.09 7.54
CA GLY A 90 -9.47 -6.05 6.82
C GLY A 90 -9.97 -4.63 6.59
N GLY A 91 -10.69 -4.44 5.51
CA GLY A 91 -11.38 -3.20 5.15
C GLY A 91 -12.63 -3.48 4.32
N MET A 92 -13.39 -2.43 3.97
CA MET A 92 -14.61 -2.54 3.17
C MET A 92 -15.62 -3.57 3.71
N GLY A 93 -15.81 -3.60 5.03
CA GLY A 93 -16.74 -4.53 5.71
C GLY A 93 -16.07 -5.74 6.35
N VAL A 94 -14.78 -5.98 6.15
CA VAL A 94 -13.97 -6.90 6.95
C VAL A 94 -13.41 -6.12 8.13
N THR A 95 -13.81 -6.49 9.35
CA THR A 95 -13.50 -5.75 10.59
C THR A 95 -12.58 -6.53 11.52
N SER A 96 -11.62 -7.23 10.94
CA SER A 96 -10.58 -7.92 11.69
C SER A 96 -9.20 -7.72 11.09
N ALA A 97 -8.18 -7.91 11.91
CA ALA A 97 -6.78 -7.97 11.48
C ALA A 97 -6.16 -9.26 12.00
N THR A 98 -5.64 -10.07 11.10
CA THR A 98 -5.02 -11.37 11.38
C THR A 98 -3.50 -11.25 11.26
N ALA A 99 -2.76 -11.77 12.22
CA ALA A 99 -1.31 -11.87 12.15
C ALA A 99 -0.89 -13.21 11.56
N LEU A 100 -0.05 -13.17 10.53
CA LEU A 100 0.61 -14.32 9.94
C LEU A 100 2.07 -14.37 10.39
N VAL A 101 2.52 -15.55 10.79
CA VAL A 101 3.90 -15.80 11.21
C VAL A 101 4.45 -17.07 10.57
N ARG A 102 5.76 -17.29 10.68
CA ARG A 102 6.33 -18.61 10.35
C ARG A 102 6.12 -19.59 11.49
N GLY A 103 5.58 -20.77 11.15
CA GLY A 103 5.49 -21.91 12.06
C GLY A 103 6.83 -22.61 12.28
N ALA A 104 6.84 -23.57 13.19
CA ALA A 104 8.02 -24.40 13.45
C ALA A 104 8.43 -25.29 12.25
N ASP A 105 7.51 -25.53 11.33
CA ASP A 105 7.72 -26.21 10.06
C ASP A 105 8.27 -25.28 8.96
N GLY A 106 8.45 -23.99 9.26
CA GLY A 106 8.91 -22.97 8.31
C GLY A 106 7.84 -22.46 7.36
N LEU A 107 6.58 -22.92 7.48
CA LEU A 107 5.48 -22.46 6.64
C LEU A 107 4.75 -21.26 7.29
N LEU A 108 4.05 -20.47 6.48
CA LEU A 108 3.19 -19.42 6.99
C LEU A 108 1.96 -20.02 7.68
N LYS A 109 1.57 -19.42 8.79
CA LYS A 109 0.34 -19.76 9.50
C LYS A 109 -0.27 -18.55 10.18
N GLU A 110 -1.57 -18.62 10.45
CA GLU A 110 -2.25 -17.65 11.31
C GLU A 110 -1.80 -17.84 12.75
N GLN A 111 -1.46 -16.75 13.42
CA GLN A 111 -1.02 -16.75 14.82
C GLN A 111 -2.07 -16.19 15.76
N GLY A 112 -2.82 -15.18 15.32
CA GLY A 112 -3.86 -14.54 16.11
C GLY A 112 -4.62 -13.51 15.30
N GLU A 113 -5.71 -13.03 15.88
CA GLU A 113 -6.61 -12.06 15.26
C GLU A 113 -7.13 -11.11 16.33
N PHE A 114 -7.38 -9.86 15.95
CA PHE A 114 -8.18 -8.92 16.73
C PHE A 114 -9.25 -8.28 15.85
N VAL A 115 -10.33 -7.82 16.49
CA VAL A 115 -11.47 -7.20 15.82
C VAL A 115 -11.62 -5.74 16.20
N PHE A 116 -12.21 -4.97 15.30
CA PHE A 116 -12.53 -3.56 15.46
C PHE A 116 -13.94 -3.29 14.92
N ASP A 117 -14.51 -2.12 15.25
CA ASP A 117 -15.93 -1.85 14.96
C ASP A 117 -16.16 -1.27 13.57
N ASN A 118 -15.20 -0.49 13.02
CA ASN A 118 -15.34 0.22 11.73
C ASN A 118 -14.23 -0.16 10.75
N SER A 119 -13.21 0.70 10.63
CA SER A 119 -12.06 0.48 9.75
C SER A 119 -10.78 0.93 10.43
N LEU A 120 -9.75 0.10 10.41
CA LEU A 120 -8.40 0.54 10.77
C LEU A 120 -7.86 1.42 9.66
N SER A 121 -7.85 2.72 9.92
CA SER A 121 -7.42 3.73 8.96
C SER A 121 -5.95 4.10 9.10
N GLY A 122 -5.28 3.64 10.16
CA GLY A 122 -3.85 3.75 10.39
C GLY A 122 -3.34 2.53 11.14
N PHE A 123 -2.13 2.10 10.84
CA PHE A 123 -1.46 1.01 11.55
C PHE A 123 0.04 1.21 11.45
N CYS A 124 0.75 1.32 12.58
CA CYS A 124 2.19 1.53 12.58
C CYS A 124 2.91 0.78 13.69
N GLN A 125 4.16 0.45 13.45
CA GLN A 125 5.03 -0.14 14.45
C GLN A 125 5.64 0.95 15.34
N VAL A 126 5.60 0.75 16.66
CA VAL A 126 6.17 1.66 17.67
C VAL A 126 7.51 1.16 18.15
N ASP A 127 7.62 -0.14 18.39
CA ASP A 127 8.85 -0.84 18.77
C ASP A 127 8.83 -2.28 18.21
N ALA A 128 9.84 -3.07 18.53
CA ALA A 128 9.99 -4.43 18.00
C ALA A 128 8.80 -5.36 18.31
N ASN A 129 8.03 -5.08 19.37
CA ASN A 129 6.97 -5.94 19.85
C ASN A 129 5.58 -5.27 19.85
N THR A 130 5.49 -4.00 19.45
CA THR A 130 4.26 -3.22 19.62
C THR A 130 3.85 -2.53 18.33
N MET A 131 2.61 -2.77 17.95
CA MET A 131 1.91 -2.05 16.89
C MET A 131 0.83 -1.14 17.49
N VAL A 132 0.51 -0.06 16.81
CA VAL A 132 -0.66 0.77 17.13
C VAL A 132 -1.56 0.85 15.91
N GLY A 133 -2.82 0.49 16.10
CA GLY A 133 -3.89 0.66 15.13
C GLY A 133 -4.76 1.87 15.47
N LEU A 134 -5.16 2.64 14.46
CA LEU A 134 -6.10 3.74 14.57
C LEU A 134 -7.38 3.41 13.83
N GLU A 135 -8.46 3.27 14.57
CA GLU A 135 -9.82 3.15 14.04
C GLU A 135 -10.48 4.52 14.01
N VAL A 136 -11.04 4.85 12.85
CA VAL A 136 -11.78 6.10 12.61
C VAL A 136 -13.21 5.75 12.22
N PRO A 137 -14.23 6.38 12.83
CA PRO A 137 -15.61 6.23 12.37
C PRO A 137 -15.74 6.61 10.89
N THR A 138 -16.61 5.95 10.16
CA THR A 138 -16.77 6.15 8.70
C THR A 138 -17.36 7.52 8.33
N ASN A 139 -18.05 8.14 9.27
CA ASN A 139 -18.64 9.49 9.15
C ASN A 139 -19.00 10.03 10.54
N LYS A 140 -19.39 11.28 10.61
CA LYS A 140 -19.77 11.95 11.88
C LYS A 140 -21.00 11.33 12.56
N GLU A 141 -21.89 10.73 11.80
CA GLU A 141 -23.10 10.08 12.32
C GLU A 141 -22.74 8.76 13.03
N SER A 142 -21.65 8.12 12.63
CA SER A 142 -21.10 6.91 13.27
C SER A 142 -20.38 7.19 14.58
N GLY A 143 -20.23 8.45 14.98
CA GLY A 143 -19.57 8.87 16.20
C GLY A 143 -18.47 9.90 15.96
N SER A 144 -17.85 10.36 17.03
CA SER A 144 -16.76 11.35 17.01
C SER A 144 -15.49 10.84 17.68
N GLN A 145 -15.47 9.58 18.12
CA GLN A 145 -14.31 9.01 18.82
C GLN A 145 -13.38 8.29 17.85
N LEU A 146 -12.11 8.61 17.96
CA LEU A 146 -11.02 7.79 17.43
C LEU A 146 -10.72 6.70 18.46
N THR A 147 -10.40 5.50 17.99
CA THR A 147 -9.98 4.40 18.85
C THR A 147 -8.58 3.95 18.46
N PHE A 148 -7.68 3.98 19.45
CA PHE A 148 -6.32 3.46 19.29
C PHE A 148 -6.23 2.08 19.94
N TYR A 149 -5.75 1.11 19.18
CA TYR A 149 -5.46 -0.25 19.66
C TYR A 149 -3.95 -0.42 19.78
N THR A 150 -3.45 -0.64 20.98
CA THR A 150 -2.08 -1.11 21.18
C THR A 150 -2.11 -2.63 21.07
N VAL A 151 -1.34 -3.19 20.14
CA VAL A 151 -1.38 -4.59 19.77
C VAL A 151 0.01 -5.21 19.89
N ASP A 152 0.10 -6.41 20.46
CA ASP A 152 1.33 -7.20 20.43
C ASP A 152 1.66 -7.62 19.00
N ALA A 153 2.84 -7.24 18.52
CA ALA A 153 3.26 -7.45 17.14
C ALA A 153 3.46 -8.95 16.77
N ASN A 154 3.59 -9.84 17.76
CA ASN A 154 3.87 -11.25 17.53
C ASN A 154 2.62 -12.12 17.67
N THR A 155 1.63 -11.68 18.45
CA THR A 155 0.45 -12.51 18.80
C THR A 155 -0.88 -11.90 18.34
N ALA A 156 -0.89 -10.66 17.85
CA ALA A 156 -2.08 -9.87 17.55
C ALA A 156 -3.00 -9.63 18.77
N ALA A 157 -2.52 -9.87 19.99
CA ALA A 157 -3.30 -9.59 21.19
C ALA A 157 -3.44 -8.09 21.43
N ILE A 158 -4.64 -7.61 21.71
CA ILE A 158 -4.87 -6.23 22.15
C ILE A 158 -4.31 -6.08 23.57
N LEU A 159 -3.31 -5.20 23.73
CA LEU A 159 -2.69 -4.86 24.99
C LEU A 159 -3.40 -3.70 25.69
N ALA A 160 -3.88 -2.73 24.91
CA ALA A 160 -4.63 -1.58 25.40
C ALA A 160 -5.58 -1.04 24.32
N LYS A 161 -6.65 -0.38 24.78
CA LYS A 161 -7.60 0.35 23.93
C LYS A 161 -7.79 1.74 24.53
N ASN A 162 -7.44 2.78 23.77
CA ASN A 162 -7.56 4.17 24.18
C ASN A 162 -8.50 4.88 23.20
N THR A 163 -9.22 5.89 23.67
CA THR A 163 -10.11 6.68 22.84
C THR A 163 -9.82 8.17 23.00
N ASP A 164 -9.93 8.90 21.89
CA ASP A 164 -9.89 10.35 21.88
C ASP A 164 -10.90 10.89 20.86
N THR A 165 -11.17 12.18 20.92
CA THR A 165 -12.08 12.82 20.00
C THR A 165 -11.36 13.16 18.71
N ALA A 166 -12.05 12.98 17.57
CA ALA A 166 -11.55 13.41 16.27
C ALA A 166 -11.29 14.92 16.27
N VAL A 167 -10.14 15.33 15.74
CA VAL A 167 -9.68 16.72 15.80
C VAL A 167 -10.23 17.58 14.67
N ASP A 168 -10.39 18.87 14.99
CA ASP A 168 -10.69 19.93 14.01
C ASP A 168 -9.50 20.10 13.01
N PRO A 169 -9.75 20.64 11.82
CA PRO A 169 -11.01 21.17 11.35
C PRO A 169 -11.83 20.05 10.71
N ILE A 170 -12.96 19.77 11.28
CA ILE A 170 -13.95 18.88 10.69
C ILE A 170 -15.26 19.65 10.65
N ASP A 171 -15.66 20.10 9.47
CA ASP A 171 -16.97 20.66 9.26
C ASP A 171 -18.02 19.54 9.33
N ARG A 172 -19.29 19.88 9.29
CA ARG A 172 -20.41 18.96 9.55
C ARG A 172 -20.39 17.67 8.73
N LEU A 173 -19.83 17.71 7.52
CA LEU A 173 -19.78 16.60 6.59
C LEU A 173 -18.34 16.09 6.32
N ASP A 174 -17.35 16.85 6.77
CA ASP A 174 -15.96 16.47 6.55
C ASP A 174 -15.48 15.57 7.68
N TRP A 175 -14.72 14.56 7.31
CA TRP A 175 -14.19 13.54 8.20
C TRP A 175 -12.69 13.31 7.92
N PRO A 176 -11.88 12.98 8.94
CA PRO A 176 -10.47 12.73 8.70
C PRO A 176 -10.27 11.48 7.86
N SER A 177 -9.88 11.66 6.61
CA SER A 177 -9.37 10.59 5.76
C SER A 177 -7.89 10.43 6.02
N ILE A 178 -7.51 9.38 6.75
CA ILE A 178 -6.13 9.13 7.15
C ILE A 178 -5.30 8.73 5.93
N THR A 179 -4.13 9.32 5.80
CA THR A 179 -3.18 9.08 4.70
C THR A 179 -1.80 8.59 5.17
N GLY A 180 -1.58 8.54 6.47
CA GLY A 180 -0.37 8.01 7.08
C GLY A 180 -0.40 8.09 8.59
N MET A 181 0.30 7.16 9.25
CA MET A 181 0.53 7.18 10.69
C MET A 181 1.93 6.65 10.99
N MET A 182 2.69 7.37 11.81
CA MET A 182 4.02 6.95 12.25
C MET A 182 4.31 7.37 13.68
N TYR A 183 5.11 6.55 14.35
CA TYR A 183 5.67 6.85 15.67
C TYR A 183 7.06 7.47 15.55
N SER A 184 7.28 8.57 16.24
CA SER A 184 8.59 9.21 16.39
C SER A 184 8.67 10.00 17.70
N GLY A 185 9.78 9.93 18.40
CA GLY A 185 10.12 10.81 19.54
C GLY A 185 9.10 10.82 20.68
N GLY A 186 8.35 9.73 20.92
CA GLY A 186 7.34 9.63 21.97
C GLY A 186 5.93 10.02 21.53
N ASN A 187 5.72 10.32 20.25
CA ASN A 187 4.43 10.73 19.70
C ASN A 187 4.03 9.88 18.50
N LEU A 188 2.72 9.78 18.26
CA LEU A 188 2.13 9.33 17.02
C LEU A 188 1.77 10.55 16.17
N TYR A 189 2.21 10.53 14.92
CA TYR A 189 1.89 11.55 13.91
C TYR A 189 0.95 10.94 12.88
N VAL A 190 -0.16 11.62 12.64
CA VAL A 190 -1.23 11.15 11.76
C VAL A 190 -1.50 12.20 10.70
N THR A 191 -1.13 11.90 9.45
CA THR A 191 -1.53 12.75 8.32
C THR A 191 -2.95 12.41 7.91
N TYR A 192 -3.74 13.43 7.59
CA TYR A 192 -5.09 13.24 7.10
C TYR A 192 -5.58 14.41 6.26
N THR A 193 -6.63 14.16 5.49
CA THR A 193 -7.37 15.18 4.76
C THR A 193 -8.78 15.22 5.32
N PRO A 194 -9.28 16.37 5.82
CA PRO A 194 -10.70 16.55 6.10
C PRO A 194 -11.46 16.42 4.78
N MET A 195 -12.36 15.45 4.68
CA MET A 195 -12.99 15.06 3.43
C MET A 195 -14.48 14.79 3.65
N ASN A 196 -15.30 15.24 2.73
CA ASN A 196 -16.71 14.88 2.73
C ASN A 196 -16.87 13.40 2.42
N SER A 197 -17.44 12.64 3.35
CA SER A 197 -17.57 11.19 3.25
C SER A 197 -18.52 10.70 2.13
N MET A 198 -19.35 11.59 1.58
CA MET A 198 -20.29 11.25 0.51
C MET A 198 -19.78 11.65 -0.88
N THR A 199 -19.13 12.81 -1.00
CA THR A 199 -18.64 13.33 -2.29
C THR A 199 -17.14 13.10 -2.50
N PHE A 200 -16.42 12.76 -1.44
CA PHE A 200 -14.94 12.66 -1.40
C PHE A 200 -14.21 13.94 -1.78
N GLU A 201 -14.86 15.08 -1.61
CA GLU A 201 -14.30 16.40 -1.83
C GLU A 201 -13.80 17.00 -0.52
N THR A 202 -12.85 17.92 -0.60
CA THR A 202 -12.36 18.68 0.54
C THR A 202 -12.36 20.18 0.23
N ALA A 203 -12.67 20.98 1.24
CA ALA A 203 -12.46 22.43 1.21
C ALA A 203 -10.99 22.83 1.52
N TYR A 204 -10.17 21.87 1.97
CA TYR A 204 -8.81 22.11 2.45
C TYR A 204 -7.76 21.65 1.44
N THR A 205 -7.90 22.08 0.19
CA THR A 205 -7.04 21.64 -0.93
C THR A 205 -5.58 22.10 -0.79
N ASP A 206 -5.35 23.18 -0.04
CA ASP A 206 -4.06 23.87 0.06
C ASP A 206 -3.47 23.83 1.48
N THR A 207 -3.81 22.79 2.24
CA THR A 207 -3.33 22.66 3.61
C THR A 207 -2.96 21.19 3.91
N CYS A 208 -1.75 21.01 4.37
CA CYS A 208 -1.28 19.75 4.96
C CYS A 208 -1.64 19.73 6.45
N PHE A 209 -2.33 18.70 6.91
CA PHE A 209 -2.69 18.48 8.31
C PHE A 209 -1.93 17.28 8.88
N VAL A 210 -1.35 17.45 10.07
CA VAL A 210 -0.79 16.35 10.87
C VAL A 210 -1.29 16.50 12.31
N ALA A 211 -2.09 15.54 12.76
CA ALA A 211 -2.48 15.44 14.16
C ALA A 211 -1.40 14.68 14.94
N VAL A 212 -1.06 15.18 16.12
CA VAL A 212 -0.05 14.59 17.01
C VAL A 212 -0.75 14.09 18.26
N TYR A 213 -0.48 12.84 18.63
CA TYR A 213 -0.97 12.20 19.85
C TYR A 213 0.21 11.69 20.66
N SER A 214 0.13 11.82 21.99
CA SER A 214 1.14 11.25 22.88
C SER A 214 1.12 9.72 22.83
N TYR A 215 2.25 9.09 23.09
CA TYR A 215 2.34 7.65 23.29
C TYR A 215 2.97 7.39 24.67
N PRO A 216 2.44 6.47 25.51
CA PRO A 216 1.40 5.47 25.20
C PRO A 216 -0.05 5.90 25.48
N ASP A 217 -0.28 7.11 25.98
CA ASP A 217 -1.59 7.54 26.50
C ASP A 217 -2.60 7.91 25.40
N MET A 218 -2.14 8.09 24.16
CA MET A 218 -2.95 8.42 22.98
C MET A 218 -3.78 9.70 23.15
N GLN A 219 -3.26 10.67 23.91
CA GLN A 219 -3.94 11.95 24.10
C GLN A 219 -3.56 12.92 22.99
N PHE A 220 -4.52 13.69 22.53
CA PHE A 220 -4.27 14.73 21.54
C PHE A 220 -3.30 15.78 22.09
N VAL A 221 -2.22 16.03 21.34
CA VAL A 221 -1.19 17.03 21.69
C VAL A 221 -1.39 18.30 20.89
N LYS A 222 -1.46 18.17 19.55
CA LYS A 222 -1.51 19.32 18.66
C LYS A 222 -2.00 18.94 17.26
N LEU A 223 -2.63 19.92 16.58
CA LEU A 223 -2.87 19.89 15.16
C LEU A 223 -1.87 20.81 14.45
N MET A 224 -0.97 20.21 13.69
CA MET A 224 -0.03 20.94 12.83
C MET A 224 -0.67 21.24 11.49
N LYS A 225 -0.39 22.42 10.94
CA LYS A 225 -0.89 22.89 9.64
C LYS A 225 0.23 23.54 8.86
N ASP A 226 0.30 23.25 7.57
CA ASP A 226 1.23 23.88 6.66
C ASP A 226 0.56 24.16 5.30
N THR A 227 0.83 25.32 4.72
CA THR A 227 0.24 25.75 3.45
C THR A 227 1.27 25.88 2.32
N ARG A 228 2.49 25.39 2.53
CA ARG A 228 3.51 25.30 1.47
C ARG A 228 3.17 24.22 0.44
N VAL A 229 2.41 23.19 0.87
CA VAL A 229 1.92 22.09 0.03
C VAL A 229 0.42 21.90 0.22
N GLY A 230 -0.19 21.05 -0.60
CA GLY A 230 -1.54 20.53 -0.39
C GLY A 230 -1.61 19.45 0.71
N PRO A 231 -2.69 18.65 0.76
CA PRO A 231 -2.86 17.59 1.73
C PRO A 231 -1.69 16.59 1.73
N GLY A 232 -1.29 16.14 2.93
CA GLY A 232 -0.26 15.12 3.08
C GLY A 232 -0.75 13.72 2.65
N GLY A 233 0.07 13.01 1.90
CA GLY A 233 -0.24 11.69 1.36
C GLY A 233 -1.19 11.70 0.17
N SER A 234 -1.69 10.52 -0.18
CA SER A 234 -2.70 10.30 -1.20
C SER A 234 -3.89 9.56 -0.61
N TRP A 235 -5.09 9.92 -0.99
CA TRP A 235 -6.29 9.20 -0.55
C TRP A 235 -6.24 7.73 -1.00
N GLY A 236 -6.55 6.82 -0.05
CA GLY A 236 -6.50 5.38 -0.29
C GLY A 236 -5.10 4.77 -0.35
N ALA A 237 -4.05 5.55 -0.02
CA ALA A 237 -2.68 5.07 0.12
C ALA A 237 -2.08 5.58 1.44
N PHE A 238 -1.43 4.70 2.21
CA PHE A 238 -0.79 5.06 3.48
C PHE A 238 0.65 5.53 3.27
N ASN A 239 0.84 6.54 2.44
CA ASN A 239 2.14 7.05 2.00
C ASN A 239 2.42 8.50 2.42
N GLY A 240 1.60 9.06 3.31
CA GLY A 240 1.72 10.46 3.75
C GLY A 240 2.93 10.74 4.63
N LEU A 241 3.51 9.72 5.25
CA LEU A 241 4.64 9.87 6.16
C LEU A 241 5.75 8.87 5.83
N MET A 242 6.98 9.33 5.92
CA MET A 242 8.20 8.50 5.92
C MET A 242 9.05 8.89 7.15
N LYS A 243 9.87 7.96 7.61
CA LYS A 243 10.78 8.17 8.73
C LYS A 243 12.21 7.85 8.33
N ASP A 244 13.14 8.75 8.63
CA ASP A 244 14.57 8.51 8.44
C ASP A 244 15.21 7.78 9.65
N GLU A 245 16.48 7.42 9.53
CA GLU A 245 17.28 6.73 10.55
C GLU A 245 17.54 7.59 11.81
N ASN A 246 17.26 8.89 11.74
CA ASN A 246 17.37 9.83 12.86
C ASN A 246 16.02 10.07 13.55
N ASP A 247 14.98 9.32 13.15
CA ASP A 247 13.58 9.50 13.56
C ASP A 247 12.95 10.83 13.13
N ASN A 248 13.53 11.57 12.18
CA ASN A 248 12.80 12.68 11.56
C ASN A 248 11.72 12.13 10.63
N LEU A 249 10.61 12.83 10.57
CA LEU A 249 9.51 12.49 9.67
C LEU A 249 9.51 13.41 8.45
N TYR A 250 9.21 12.82 7.30
CA TYR A 250 8.95 13.56 6.07
C TYR A 250 7.51 13.35 5.65
N VAL A 251 6.81 14.44 5.40
CA VAL A 251 5.45 14.42 4.87
C VAL A 251 5.51 14.63 3.38
N MET A 252 5.04 13.65 2.62
CA MET A 252 4.86 13.77 1.17
C MET A 252 3.47 14.35 0.89
N SER A 253 3.39 15.36 0.02
CA SER A 253 2.14 15.81 -0.59
C SER A 253 2.23 15.69 -2.10
N ASN A 254 1.27 14.99 -2.72
CA ASN A 254 1.22 14.92 -4.17
C ASN A 254 0.44 16.08 -4.81
N SER A 255 -0.27 16.88 -4.02
CA SER A 255 -1.05 18.04 -4.47
C SER A 255 -1.85 17.79 -5.75
N ALA A 256 -2.41 16.59 -5.90
CA ALA A 256 -3.05 16.12 -7.10
C ALA A 256 -4.57 16.00 -6.95
N ILE A 257 -5.30 16.07 -8.07
CA ILE A 257 -6.76 15.86 -8.08
C ILE A 257 -7.14 14.45 -7.60
N SER A 258 -6.28 13.47 -7.82
CA SER A 258 -6.42 12.11 -7.31
C SER A 258 -6.42 12.04 -5.79
N ASN A 259 -5.97 13.10 -5.12
CA ASN A 259 -5.93 13.22 -3.67
C ASN A 259 -7.24 13.79 -3.10
N GLY A 260 -8.36 13.25 -3.47
CA GLY A 260 -9.65 13.60 -2.90
C GLY A 260 -10.55 14.46 -3.77
N TYR A 261 -10.49 14.30 -5.07
CA TYR A 261 -11.38 14.95 -6.05
C TYR A 261 -11.29 16.46 -6.17
N SER A 262 -10.66 17.14 -5.22
CA SER A 262 -10.47 18.57 -5.24
C SER A 262 -9.03 18.89 -5.59
N GLN A 263 -8.82 19.88 -6.48
CA GLN A 263 -7.49 20.24 -6.96
C GLN A 263 -6.82 21.20 -5.99
N SER A 264 -5.60 20.87 -5.55
CA SER A 264 -4.70 21.81 -4.87
C SER A 264 -4.16 22.86 -5.83
N THR A 265 -3.95 24.08 -5.33
CA THR A 265 -3.21 25.15 -6.04
C THR A 265 -1.73 25.19 -5.64
N LYS A 266 -1.32 24.32 -4.70
CA LYS A 266 0.06 24.22 -4.21
C LYS A 266 0.85 23.20 -5.01
N HIS A 267 2.15 23.38 -5.05
CA HIS A 267 3.05 22.39 -5.63
C HIS A 267 3.10 21.12 -4.79
N ALA A 268 3.34 19.99 -5.44
CA ALA A 268 3.68 18.74 -4.79
C ALA A 268 5.09 18.83 -4.21
N GLY A 269 5.29 18.29 -3.01
CA GLY A 269 6.59 18.38 -2.36
C GLY A 269 6.67 17.64 -1.03
N PHE A 270 7.77 17.89 -0.33
CA PHE A 270 8.06 17.26 0.95
C PHE A 270 8.31 18.30 2.03
N LEU A 271 7.67 18.10 3.18
CA LEU A 271 7.92 18.83 4.43
C LEU A 271 8.66 17.92 5.40
N ARG A 272 9.36 18.50 6.38
CA ARG A 272 10.04 17.76 7.44
C ARG A 272 9.47 18.10 8.80
N ILE A 273 9.47 17.12 9.71
CA ILE A 273 9.22 17.27 11.14
C ILE A 273 10.43 16.66 11.83
N ASN A 274 11.18 17.45 12.59
CA ASN A 274 12.34 16.96 13.31
C ASN A 274 11.88 16.05 14.47
N LYS A 275 12.71 15.08 14.85
CA LYS A 275 12.41 14.10 15.90
C LYS A 275 11.84 14.75 17.17
N GLY A 276 10.66 14.31 17.57
CA GLY A 276 9.99 14.77 18.79
C GLY A 276 9.38 16.18 18.71
N GLU A 277 9.58 16.90 17.61
CA GLU A 277 8.99 18.22 17.44
C GLU A 277 7.50 18.13 17.03
N THR A 278 6.73 19.13 17.42
CA THR A 278 5.31 19.26 17.06
C THR A 278 5.06 20.45 16.16
N GLU A 279 6.05 20.77 15.33
CA GLU A 279 6.03 21.83 14.33
C GLU A 279 6.70 21.29 13.06
N PHE A 280 6.26 21.78 11.88
CA PHE A 280 7.02 21.59 10.66
C PHE A 280 8.30 22.39 10.72
N ASP A 281 9.38 21.83 10.21
CA ASP A 281 10.64 22.51 10.03
C ASP A 281 10.46 23.68 9.05
N ALA A 282 10.66 24.91 9.53
CA ALA A 282 10.48 26.11 8.73
C ALA A 282 11.55 26.27 7.64
N ASP A 283 12.74 25.69 7.87
CA ASP A 283 13.89 25.78 6.98
C ASP A 283 13.94 24.67 5.93
N TYR A 284 12.99 23.69 6.00
CA TYR A 284 12.94 22.59 5.07
C TYR A 284 11.63 22.60 4.27
N PHE A 285 11.77 22.77 2.97
CA PHE A 285 10.74 22.50 1.97
C PHE A 285 11.42 22.03 0.69
N PHE A 286 11.06 20.84 0.23
CA PHE A 286 11.49 20.34 -1.06
C PHE A 286 10.34 20.51 -2.07
N ASP A 287 10.41 21.54 -2.90
CA ASP A 287 9.47 21.79 -3.99
C ASP A 287 9.76 20.83 -5.15
N PHE A 288 9.16 19.65 -5.04
CA PHE A 288 9.36 18.56 -6.00
C PHE A 288 8.78 18.90 -7.38
N GLU A 289 7.59 19.50 -7.39
CA GLU A 289 6.87 19.82 -8.63
C GLU A 289 7.62 20.88 -9.45
N GLU A 290 8.14 21.92 -8.80
CA GLU A 290 8.97 22.94 -9.46
C GLU A 290 10.24 22.31 -10.04
N LEU A 291 10.96 21.54 -9.24
CA LEU A 291 12.21 20.90 -9.66
C LEU A 291 12.02 19.97 -10.88
N THR A 292 10.90 19.28 -10.93
CA THR A 292 10.64 18.26 -11.97
C THR A 292 9.83 18.77 -13.16
N GLY A 293 9.45 20.04 -13.16
CA GLY A 293 8.65 20.65 -14.22
C GLY A 293 7.20 20.14 -14.27
N GLY A 294 6.60 19.87 -13.10
CA GLY A 294 5.18 19.56 -12.98
C GLY A 294 4.85 18.09 -12.67
N LEU A 295 5.85 17.24 -12.35
CA LEU A 295 5.60 15.87 -11.93
C LEU A 295 5.11 15.81 -10.48
N LYS A 296 4.34 14.77 -10.15
CA LYS A 296 3.76 14.58 -8.81
C LYS A 296 4.10 13.21 -8.25
N PRO A 297 4.65 13.10 -7.02
CA PRO A 297 4.91 11.81 -6.38
C PRO A 297 3.58 11.14 -6.05
N ALA A 298 3.42 9.89 -6.45
CA ALA A 298 2.25 9.07 -6.14
C ALA A 298 2.53 8.18 -4.93
N HIS A 299 3.65 7.48 -4.95
CA HIS A 299 4.08 6.55 -3.90
C HIS A 299 5.55 6.75 -3.59
N VAL A 300 5.91 6.54 -2.33
CA VAL A 300 7.27 6.75 -1.82
C VAL A 300 7.66 5.67 -0.83
N ALA A 301 8.89 5.19 -0.92
CA ALA A 301 9.53 4.24 -0.01
C ALA A 301 10.87 4.77 0.44
N TYR A 302 11.02 5.06 1.72
CA TYR A 302 12.33 5.43 2.28
C TYR A 302 13.27 4.23 2.26
N VAL A 303 14.46 4.41 1.69
CA VAL A 303 15.44 3.33 1.54
C VAL A 303 16.59 3.46 2.56
N GLY A 304 16.94 4.68 2.92
CA GLY A 304 18.01 5.00 3.85
C GLY A 304 18.93 6.10 3.32
N ASN A 305 19.69 6.73 4.22
CA ASN A 305 20.63 7.82 3.90
C ASN A 305 19.99 9.00 3.13
N GLY A 306 18.73 9.31 3.44
CA GLY A 306 17.97 10.37 2.77
C GLY A 306 17.41 9.98 1.40
N LEU A 307 17.64 8.74 0.93
CA LEU A 307 17.15 8.29 -0.37
C LEU A 307 15.76 7.67 -0.26
N VAL A 308 14.93 8.01 -1.23
CA VAL A 308 13.56 7.53 -1.40
C VAL A 308 13.41 6.97 -2.81
N PHE A 309 12.91 5.75 -2.93
CA PHE A 309 12.39 5.23 -4.19
C PHE A 309 10.95 5.72 -4.35
N ALA A 310 10.59 6.22 -5.52
CA ALA A 310 9.27 6.79 -5.76
C ALA A 310 8.67 6.35 -7.09
N GLU A 311 7.34 6.14 -7.10
CA GLU A 311 6.51 6.18 -8.30
C GLU A 311 5.97 7.60 -8.47
N VAL A 312 6.15 8.17 -9.65
CA VAL A 312 5.84 9.57 -9.95
C VAL A 312 4.91 9.63 -11.16
N SER A 313 3.79 10.31 -11.01
CA SER A 313 2.85 10.53 -12.12
C SER A 313 3.45 11.48 -13.15
N THR A 314 3.40 11.07 -14.41
CA THR A 314 3.80 11.87 -15.56
C THR A 314 2.63 12.65 -16.18
N LEU A 315 1.41 12.51 -15.62
CA LEU A 315 0.22 13.22 -16.08
C LEU A 315 0.27 14.69 -15.62
N ASN A 316 0.29 15.61 -16.59
CA ASN A 316 0.27 17.04 -16.32
C ASN A 316 -0.50 17.77 -17.43
N PRO A 317 -1.69 18.36 -17.15
CA PRO A 317 -2.42 18.27 -15.87
C PRO A 317 -3.10 16.89 -15.67
N GLN A 318 -3.35 16.54 -14.42
CA GLN A 318 -4.24 15.44 -14.08
C GLN A 318 -5.70 15.84 -14.31
N THR A 319 -6.55 14.87 -14.63
CA THR A 319 -7.98 15.07 -14.84
C THR A 319 -8.82 14.32 -13.82
N ALA A 320 -10.12 14.60 -13.75
CA ALA A 320 -11.05 13.88 -12.90
C ALA A 320 -11.10 12.37 -13.18
N ASN A 321 -10.65 11.90 -14.35
CA ASN A 321 -10.57 10.48 -14.69
C ASN A 321 -9.38 9.77 -14.05
N ASP A 322 -8.46 10.49 -13.43
CA ASP A 322 -7.22 9.94 -12.87
C ASP A 322 -7.33 9.70 -11.36
N ARG A 323 -8.41 10.15 -10.73
CA ARG A 323 -8.56 10.20 -9.27
C ARG A 323 -8.70 8.85 -8.54
N TRP A 324 -9.08 7.78 -9.22
CA TRP A 324 -9.25 6.45 -8.59
C TRP A 324 -8.10 5.48 -8.87
N GLY A 325 -7.07 5.92 -9.52
CA GLY A 325 -5.94 5.05 -9.80
C GLY A 325 -4.75 5.88 -10.24
N ASP A 326 -3.58 5.36 -9.97
CA ASP A 326 -2.35 5.96 -10.43
C ASP A 326 -2.10 5.50 -11.86
N LYS A 327 -1.95 6.46 -12.74
CA LYS A 327 -1.75 6.21 -14.17
C LYS A 327 -0.50 6.90 -14.65
N SER A 328 0.13 6.29 -15.64
CA SER A 328 1.32 6.86 -16.27
C SER A 328 2.43 7.18 -15.27
N LEU A 329 2.79 6.16 -14.47
CA LEU A 329 3.83 6.26 -13.45
C LEU A 329 5.19 5.95 -14.05
N LYS A 330 6.20 6.73 -13.69
CA LYS A 330 7.61 6.38 -13.83
C LYS A 330 8.25 6.24 -12.46
N CYS A 331 9.35 5.50 -12.36
CA CYS A 331 10.10 5.39 -11.11
C CYS A 331 11.28 6.36 -11.09
N CYS A 332 11.58 6.90 -9.92
CA CYS A 332 12.75 7.73 -9.68
C CYS A 332 13.32 7.53 -8.28
N ILE A 333 14.58 7.93 -8.10
CA ILE A 333 15.23 8.07 -6.80
C ILE A 333 15.22 9.54 -6.42
N ILE A 334 14.69 9.83 -5.24
CA ILE A 334 14.62 11.17 -4.65
C ILE A 334 15.62 11.23 -3.50
N ASP A 335 16.51 12.22 -3.52
CA ASP A 335 17.37 12.54 -2.38
C ASP A 335 16.73 13.69 -1.59
N LEU A 336 16.22 13.38 -0.40
CA LEU A 336 15.55 14.36 0.45
C LEU A 336 16.51 15.38 1.08
N VAL A 337 17.79 15.03 1.21
CA VAL A 337 18.80 15.88 1.82
C VAL A 337 19.34 16.90 0.80
N ASN A 338 19.73 16.38 -0.38
CA ASN A 338 20.28 17.21 -1.46
C ASN A 338 19.20 17.80 -2.37
N GLN A 339 17.94 17.40 -2.17
CA GLN A 339 16.78 17.82 -2.97
C GLN A 339 16.99 17.60 -4.47
N THR A 340 17.36 16.38 -4.83
CA THR A 340 17.59 15.97 -6.22
C THR A 340 16.72 14.77 -6.60
N VAL A 341 16.49 14.62 -7.91
CA VAL A 341 15.68 13.54 -8.48
C VAL A 341 16.45 12.90 -9.63
N THR A 342 16.54 11.58 -9.62
CA THR A 342 17.17 10.77 -10.67
C THR A 342 16.18 9.74 -11.20
N ASP A 343 15.93 9.73 -12.50
CA ASP A 343 15.04 8.75 -13.13
C ASP A 343 15.64 7.34 -13.04
N VAL A 344 14.81 6.35 -12.76
CA VAL A 344 15.19 4.94 -12.78
C VAL A 344 15.12 4.41 -14.20
N GLU A 345 16.24 3.85 -14.69
CA GLU A 345 16.29 3.14 -15.95
C GLU A 345 15.88 1.67 -15.80
N GLY A 346 15.18 1.12 -16.79
CA GLY A 346 14.84 -0.31 -16.86
C GLY A 346 13.41 -0.65 -16.41
N ILE A 347 12.67 0.24 -15.76
CA ILE A 347 11.24 0.10 -15.49
C ILE A 347 10.45 0.86 -16.55
N PRO A 348 9.52 0.22 -17.28
CA PRO A 348 8.66 0.93 -18.23
C PRO A 348 7.68 1.85 -17.49
N VAL A 349 7.17 2.87 -18.18
CA VAL A 349 6.01 3.64 -17.70
C VAL A 349 4.84 2.68 -17.54
N HIS A 350 4.16 2.72 -16.40
CA HIS A 350 3.13 1.76 -16.02
C HIS A 350 1.96 2.43 -15.30
N ASN A 351 0.96 1.67 -14.97
CA ASN A 351 -0.13 2.09 -14.11
C ASN A 351 0.06 1.51 -12.70
N GLY A 352 -0.58 2.12 -11.71
CA GLY A 352 -0.53 1.68 -10.34
C GLY A 352 -0.99 0.23 -10.16
N ASN A 353 -0.44 -0.41 -9.18
CA ASN A 353 -0.67 -1.80 -8.83
C ASN A 353 -1.95 -1.95 -8.00
N GLY A 354 -3.03 -2.46 -8.62
CA GLY A 354 -4.30 -2.68 -7.94
C GLY A 354 -4.97 -1.39 -7.41
N GLY A 355 -5.01 -0.35 -8.23
CA GLY A 355 -5.48 0.97 -7.84
C GLY A 355 -4.36 1.81 -7.23
N ARG A 356 -4.44 2.14 -5.94
CA ARG A 356 -3.48 2.97 -5.22
C ARG A 356 -2.61 2.17 -4.23
N ARG A 357 -2.41 0.89 -4.48
CA ARG A 357 -1.56 0.05 -3.65
C ARG A 357 -0.10 0.20 -4.03
N PHE A 358 0.73 0.30 -3.03
CA PHE A 358 2.18 0.34 -3.19
C PHE A 358 2.82 -0.78 -2.39
N ALA A 359 2.91 -1.93 -2.99
CA ALA A 359 3.62 -3.08 -2.43
C ALA A 359 5.08 -3.04 -2.88
N TYR A 360 6.00 -2.96 -1.95
CA TYR A 360 7.43 -2.94 -2.22
C TYR A 360 8.20 -3.65 -1.11
N LEU A 361 9.43 -4.03 -1.41
CA LEU A 361 10.39 -4.55 -0.44
C LEU A 361 11.73 -3.83 -0.62
N THR A 362 12.31 -3.41 0.49
CA THR A 362 13.69 -2.88 0.52
C THR A 362 14.64 -3.89 1.14
N GLU A 363 15.78 -4.14 0.47
CA GLU A 363 16.84 -5.02 0.95
C GLU A 363 18.21 -4.40 0.63
N GLY A 364 18.86 -3.83 1.65
CA GLY A 364 20.08 -3.04 1.44
C GLY A 364 19.81 -1.87 0.49
N ASN A 365 20.55 -1.78 -0.59
CA ASN A 365 20.38 -0.75 -1.63
C ASN A 365 19.37 -1.13 -2.71
N ASN A 366 18.70 -2.27 -2.59
CA ASN A 366 17.74 -2.72 -3.58
C ASN A 366 16.30 -2.43 -3.15
N VAL A 367 15.49 -2.02 -4.13
CA VAL A 367 14.03 -1.96 -4.00
C VAL A 367 13.42 -2.93 -5.00
N TYR A 368 12.59 -3.83 -4.52
CA TYR A 368 11.81 -4.74 -5.33
C TYR A 368 10.38 -4.22 -5.45
N LEU A 369 9.92 -4.03 -6.69
CA LEU A 369 8.60 -3.49 -7.00
C LEU A 369 7.87 -4.43 -7.98
N PRO A 370 6.65 -4.87 -7.70
CA PRO A 370 5.80 -5.54 -8.68
C PRO A 370 5.21 -4.50 -9.64
N VAL A 371 5.52 -4.62 -10.91
CA VAL A 371 5.07 -3.72 -11.97
C VAL A 371 4.15 -4.45 -12.93
N SER A 372 2.95 -3.88 -13.15
CA SER A 372 2.00 -4.35 -14.15
C SER A 372 2.39 -3.84 -15.53
N THR A 373 2.66 -4.76 -16.45
CA THR A 373 3.03 -4.48 -17.82
C THR A 373 1.98 -5.08 -18.78
N SER A 374 2.11 -4.87 -20.08
CA SER A 374 1.17 -5.43 -21.08
C SER A 374 1.24 -6.96 -21.17
N ASP A 375 2.33 -7.59 -20.73
CA ASP A 375 2.57 -9.03 -20.78
C ASP A 375 2.48 -9.73 -19.41
N GLY A 376 2.08 -8.99 -18.36
CA GLY A 376 1.84 -9.53 -17.02
C GLY A 376 2.42 -8.68 -15.91
N VAL A 377 2.36 -9.19 -14.68
CA VAL A 377 2.99 -8.57 -13.51
C VAL A 377 4.36 -9.20 -13.31
N TYR A 378 5.37 -8.36 -13.10
CA TYR A 378 6.76 -8.79 -12.88
C TYR A 378 7.38 -8.04 -11.71
N ILE A 379 8.24 -8.71 -10.97
CA ILE A 379 9.11 -8.05 -10.00
C ILE A 379 10.22 -7.30 -10.75
N TYR A 380 10.48 -6.07 -10.36
CA TYR A 380 11.65 -5.31 -10.80
C TYR A 380 12.53 -5.03 -9.59
N ARG A 381 13.81 -5.36 -9.68
CA ARG A 381 14.83 -5.01 -8.69
C ARG A 381 15.55 -3.75 -9.13
N THR A 382 15.49 -2.69 -8.35
CA THR A 382 16.18 -1.43 -8.59
C THR A 382 17.32 -1.25 -7.60
N ASP A 383 18.53 -1.04 -8.07
CA ASP A 383 19.64 -0.54 -7.25
C ASP A 383 19.55 0.99 -7.16
N VAL A 384 19.26 1.49 -5.95
CA VAL A 384 19.04 2.94 -5.73
C VAL A 384 20.31 3.78 -5.88
N THR A 385 21.50 3.17 -5.80
CA THR A 385 22.77 3.89 -5.94
C THR A 385 23.12 4.17 -7.40
N THR A 386 22.64 3.33 -8.31
CA THR A 386 22.88 3.44 -9.74
C THR A 386 21.63 3.89 -10.50
N ALA A 387 20.47 3.93 -9.85
CA ALA A 387 19.14 4.17 -10.42
C ALA A 387 18.84 3.23 -11.62
N ARG A 388 19.27 1.97 -11.52
CA ARG A 388 19.06 0.97 -12.57
C ARG A 388 18.24 -0.19 -12.05
N ALA A 389 17.30 -0.62 -12.87
CA ALA A 389 16.43 -1.75 -12.57
C ALA A 389 16.59 -2.88 -13.58
N GLU A 390 16.38 -4.09 -13.10
CA GLU A 390 16.27 -5.30 -13.91
C GLU A 390 14.97 -6.04 -13.62
N ARG A 391 14.39 -6.63 -14.66
CA ARG A 391 13.18 -7.41 -14.58
C ARG A 391 13.48 -8.81 -14.05
N GLY A 392 12.73 -9.24 -13.05
CA GLY A 392 12.84 -10.53 -12.40
C GLY A 392 11.65 -11.45 -12.66
N ALA A 393 11.25 -12.21 -11.62
CA ALA A 393 10.21 -13.21 -11.67
C ALA A 393 8.86 -12.65 -12.14
N ARG A 394 8.12 -13.45 -12.91
CA ARG A 394 6.71 -13.21 -13.20
C ARG A 394 5.88 -13.47 -11.95
N VAL A 395 4.84 -12.67 -11.73
CA VAL A 395 3.86 -12.91 -10.67
C VAL A 395 2.52 -13.24 -11.31
N SER A 396 2.00 -14.44 -11.05
CA SER A 396 0.70 -14.89 -11.57
C SER A 396 -0.43 -14.33 -10.70
N THR A 397 -0.77 -13.07 -10.95
CA THR A 397 -1.75 -12.32 -10.14
C THR A 397 -2.35 -11.18 -10.95
N THR A 398 -3.45 -10.60 -10.46
CA THR A 398 -3.96 -9.33 -10.99
C THR A 398 -3.18 -8.15 -10.42
N PHE A 399 -2.82 -8.21 -9.13
CA PHE A 399 -1.99 -7.22 -8.45
C PHE A 399 -1.34 -7.82 -7.19
N VAL A 400 -0.36 -7.14 -6.62
CA VAL A 400 0.27 -7.51 -5.34
C VAL A 400 -0.22 -6.57 -4.25
N GLY A 401 -0.84 -7.10 -3.19
CA GLY A 401 -1.40 -6.33 -2.09
C GLY A 401 -0.40 -5.96 -1.00
N GLY A 402 0.62 -6.79 -0.80
CA GLY A 402 1.70 -6.60 0.17
C GLY A 402 2.95 -7.37 -0.23
N PHE A 403 4.13 -6.90 0.21
CA PHE A 403 5.42 -7.49 -0.13
C PHE A 403 6.39 -7.33 1.04
N PHE A 404 6.88 -8.44 1.59
CA PHE A 404 7.61 -8.47 2.86
C PHE A 404 8.74 -9.48 2.84
N GLN A 405 9.64 -9.34 3.81
CA GLN A 405 10.62 -10.34 4.20
C GLN A 405 10.34 -10.78 5.66
N LEU A 406 10.22 -12.11 5.89
CA LEU A 406 10.05 -12.73 7.21
C LEU A 406 11.20 -13.68 7.53
#